data_eec234d9192173619cf75f7b0d4f86fc
#
_entry.id   eec234d9192173619cf75f7b0d4f86fc
#
_cell.length_a   1.000
_cell.length_b   1.000
_cell.length_c   1.000
_cell.angle_alpha   90.00
_cell.angle_beta   90.00
_cell.angle_gamma   90.00
#
_symmetry.space_group_name_H-M   'P 1'
#
loop_
_entity.id
_entity.type
_entity.pdbx_description
1 polymer ?
#
loop_
_entity_poly.entity_id
_entity_poly.type
_entity_poly.pdbx_seq_one_letter_code
_entity_poly.pdbx_strand_id
1 'polypeptide(L)'
;GLPVMDSIICAKADVCAGHVMPPPYVVKPNNEGSSVGVYLVNIENNGPPQLDDAMPAEVMVEKFIPGRELTTTVMGERALTVTDIHTTGWYDYDAKYKAGGSTHVVPADIPHEIFELCMDYALRAHNALGCRGVSRTDFRWDESKGAAGLFLLETNTQPGMTPTSLSPEQAQAVGISFGELCAWMIEDASCNR
;
A
#
# COMPACT_ATOMS: atom_id res chain seq x y z
N GLY A 1 -10.58 14.76 5.03
CA GLY A 1 -10.31 13.34 4.88
C GLY A 1 -8.99 13.09 4.16
N LEU A 2 -8.56 11.83 4.10
CA LEU A 2 -7.43 11.42 3.27
C LEU A 2 -7.95 11.04 1.88
N PRO A 3 -7.20 11.27 0.79
CA PRO A 3 -7.60 10.87 -0.55
C PRO A 3 -7.51 9.33 -0.68
N VAL A 4 -8.63 8.69 -0.92
CA VAL A 4 -8.74 7.26 -1.23
C VAL A 4 -9.47 7.10 -2.55
N MET A 5 -9.27 5.94 -3.22
CA MET A 5 -9.96 5.64 -4.47
C MET A 5 -11.45 5.41 -4.23
N ASP A 6 -12.25 5.67 -5.27
CA ASP A 6 -13.63 5.19 -5.31
C ASP A 6 -13.62 3.67 -5.21
N SER A 7 -14.33 3.13 -4.24
CA SER A 7 -14.40 1.69 -3.97
C SER A 7 -15.80 1.26 -3.57
N ILE A 8 -16.11 0.00 -3.86
CA ILE A 8 -17.34 -0.68 -3.42
C ILE A 8 -17.00 -2.05 -2.86
N ILE A 9 -17.79 -2.50 -1.90
CA ILE A 9 -17.79 -3.89 -1.43
C ILE A 9 -19.04 -4.55 -2.00
N CYS A 10 -18.87 -5.68 -2.69
CA CYS A 10 -19.97 -6.38 -3.34
C CYS A 10 -19.74 -7.91 -3.38
N ALA A 11 -20.78 -8.66 -3.77
CA ALA A 11 -20.63 -10.09 -3.91
C ALA A 11 -19.70 -10.46 -5.08
N LYS A 12 -18.84 -11.47 -4.89
CA LYS A 12 -17.99 -12.05 -5.95
C LYS A 12 -18.81 -12.43 -7.18
N ALA A 13 -20.01 -12.99 -6.97
CA ALA A 13 -20.91 -13.39 -8.05
C ALA A 13 -21.32 -12.22 -8.95
N ASP A 14 -21.53 -11.03 -8.39
CA ASP A 14 -21.92 -9.83 -9.17
C ASP A 14 -20.76 -9.38 -10.06
N VAL A 15 -19.53 -9.42 -9.54
CA VAL A 15 -18.32 -9.08 -10.30
C VAL A 15 -18.07 -10.06 -11.44
N CYS A 16 -18.32 -11.34 -11.23
CA CYS A 16 -18.21 -12.38 -12.28
C CYS A 16 -19.35 -12.32 -13.31
N ALA A 17 -20.50 -11.76 -12.95
CA ALA A 17 -21.64 -11.60 -13.85
C ALA A 17 -21.53 -10.36 -14.77
N GLY A 18 -20.84 -9.32 -14.32
CA GLY A 18 -20.71 -8.07 -15.09
C GLY A 18 -19.74 -7.07 -14.44
N HIS A 19 -19.41 -6.03 -15.18
CA HIS A 19 -18.61 -4.92 -14.62
C HIS A 19 -19.45 -4.13 -13.62
N VAL A 20 -19.04 -4.15 -12.35
CA VAL A 20 -19.67 -3.37 -11.28
C VAL A 20 -19.14 -1.93 -11.18
N MET A 21 -18.05 -1.66 -11.92
CA MET A 21 -17.40 -0.35 -12.03
C MET A 21 -16.81 -0.23 -13.44
N PRO A 22 -16.70 0.96 -14.03
CA PRO A 22 -16.01 1.16 -15.30
C PRO A 22 -14.53 0.78 -15.21
N PRO A 23 -13.97 -0.06 -16.13
CA PRO A 23 -12.55 -0.35 -16.17
C PRO A 23 -11.70 0.91 -16.49
N PRO A 24 -10.42 0.98 -16.05
CA PRO A 24 -9.71 -0.06 -15.29
C PRO A 24 -10.04 -0.01 -13.78
N TYR A 25 -10.16 -1.18 -13.17
CA TYR A 25 -10.37 -1.34 -11.72
C TYR A 25 -9.64 -2.55 -11.17
N VAL A 26 -9.50 -2.62 -9.86
CA VAL A 26 -8.89 -3.72 -9.12
C VAL A 26 -9.97 -4.44 -8.32
N VAL A 27 -9.94 -5.78 -8.34
CA VAL A 27 -10.74 -6.64 -7.47
C VAL A 27 -9.81 -7.32 -6.48
N LYS A 28 -10.12 -7.24 -5.20
CA LYS A 28 -9.29 -7.83 -4.14
C LYS A 28 -10.14 -8.31 -2.96
N PRO A 29 -9.64 -9.27 -2.15
CA PRO A 29 -10.23 -9.56 -0.85
C PRO A 29 -10.22 -8.30 0.02
N ASN A 30 -11.28 -8.11 0.82
CA ASN A 30 -11.37 -6.93 1.70
C ASN A 30 -10.48 -7.02 2.94
N ASN A 31 -10.08 -8.23 3.34
CA ASN A 31 -9.39 -8.52 4.61
C ASN A 31 -8.15 -9.41 4.47
N GLU A 32 -7.58 -9.50 3.28
CA GLU A 32 -6.33 -10.22 3.01
C GLU A 32 -5.18 -9.25 2.79
N GLY A 33 -3.95 -9.75 2.93
CA GLY A 33 -2.71 -9.00 2.75
C GLY A 33 -1.85 -9.52 1.61
N SER A 34 -0.67 -8.90 1.43
CA SER A 34 0.40 -9.37 0.54
C SER A 34 0.03 -9.50 -0.94
N SER A 35 -0.95 -8.73 -1.41
CA SER A 35 -1.48 -8.78 -2.80
C SER A 35 -2.04 -10.16 -3.22
N VAL A 36 -2.40 -11.01 -2.27
CA VAL A 36 -3.04 -12.30 -2.56
C VAL A 36 -4.45 -12.05 -3.10
N GLY A 37 -4.79 -12.68 -4.23
CA GLY A 37 -6.11 -12.56 -4.84
C GLY A 37 -6.42 -11.18 -5.43
N VAL A 38 -5.42 -10.42 -5.84
CA VAL A 38 -5.60 -9.11 -6.49
C VAL A 38 -5.69 -9.29 -8.00
N TYR A 39 -6.78 -8.83 -8.60
CA TYR A 39 -7.05 -8.89 -10.04
C TYR A 39 -7.18 -7.50 -10.64
N LEU A 40 -6.36 -7.18 -11.64
CA LEU A 40 -6.51 -5.97 -12.44
C LEU A 40 -7.42 -6.25 -13.64
N VAL A 41 -8.50 -5.48 -13.75
CA VAL A 41 -9.43 -5.53 -14.87
C VAL A 41 -9.19 -4.31 -15.76
N ASN A 42 -8.63 -4.53 -16.95
CA ASN A 42 -8.32 -3.51 -17.92
C ASN A 42 -9.47 -3.25 -18.90
N ILE A 43 -9.40 -2.13 -19.61
CA ILE A 43 -10.36 -1.76 -20.68
C ILE A 43 -10.40 -2.81 -21.81
N GLU A 44 -9.26 -3.46 -22.06
CA GLU A 44 -9.11 -4.47 -23.11
C GLU A 44 -9.69 -5.85 -22.74
N ASN A 45 -10.06 -6.05 -21.48
CA ASN A 45 -10.69 -7.29 -21.05
C ASN A 45 -12.08 -7.42 -21.69
N ASN A 46 -12.27 -8.49 -22.48
CA ASN A 46 -13.55 -8.82 -23.10
C ASN A 46 -14.50 -9.47 -22.06
N GLY A 47 -15.07 -8.66 -21.19
CA GLY A 47 -16.04 -9.09 -20.19
C GLY A 47 -15.52 -9.07 -18.74
N PRO A 48 -16.37 -9.48 -17.78
CA PRO A 48 -16.04 -9.46 -16.36
C PRO A 48 -14.92 -10.45 -16.01
N PRO A 49 -14.16 -10.20 -14.93
CA PRO A 49 -13.08 -11.09 -14.53
C PRO A 49 -13.60 -12.46 -14.07
N GLN A 50 -12.84 -13.50 -14.35
CA GLN A 50 -13.04 -14.81 -13.74
C GLN A 50 -12.18 -14.88 -12.48
N LEU A 51 -12.82 -14.82 -11.33
CA LEU A 51 -12.15 -14.85 -10.04
C LEU A 51 -11.97 -16.28 -9.54
N ASP A 52 -10.84 -16.55 -8.89
CA ASP A 52 -10.54 -17.86 -8.30
C ASP A 52 -11.62 -18.28 -7.28
N ASP A 53 -11.87 -19.58 -7.17
CA ASP A 53 -12.81 -20.14 -6.18
C ASP A 53 -12.36 -19.88 -4.73
N ALA A 54 -11.06 -19.74 -4.50
CA ALA A 54 -10.48 -19.36 -3.21
C ALA A 54 -10.79 -17.91 -2.80
N MET A 55 -11.22 -17.04 -3.73
CA MET A 55 -11.65 -15.68 -3.39
C MET A 55 -12.87 -15.71 -2.47
N PRO A 56 -12.93 -14.82 -1.45
CA PRO A 56 -14.07 -14.73 -0.56
C PRO A 56 -15.37 -14.40 -1.31
N ALA A 57 -16.50 -14.72 -0.70
CA ALA A 57 -17.82 -14.45 -1.28
C ALA A 57 -18.11 -12.94 -1.44
N GLU A 58 -17.47 -12.11 -0.63
CA GLU A 58 -17.51 -10.65 -0.68
C GLU A 58 -16.12 -10.11 -1.02
N VAL A 59 -16.05 -9.19 -1.98
CA VAL A 59 -14.81 -8.61 -2.49
C VAL A 59 -14.89 -7.09 -2.53
N MET A 60 -13.73 -6.45 -2.45
CA MET A 60 -13.59 -5.02 -2.71
C MET A 60 -13.25 -4.80 -4.19
N VAL A 61 -13.95 -3.88 -4.81
CA VAL A 61 -13.65 -3.38 -6.15
C VAL A 61 -13.30 -1.90 -6.04
N GLU A 62 -12.14 -1.53 -6.52
CA GLU A 62 -11.65 -0.15 -6.42
C GLU A 62 -11.09 0.34 -7.75
N LYS A 63 -11.24 1.64 -8.01
CA LYS A 63 -10.71 2.26 -9.20
C LYS A 63 -9.19 2.09 -9.27
N PHE A 64 -8.67 1.62 -10.40
CA PHE A 64 -7.23 1.52 -10.62
C PHE A 64 -6.61 2.91 -10.81
N ILE A 65 -5.55 3.18 -10.07
CA ILE A 65 -4.72 4.39 -10.22
C ILE A 65 -3.41 3.98 -10.91
N PRO A 66 -3.14 4.50 -12.13
CA PRO A 66 -1.87 4.24 -12.82
C PRO A 66 -0.72 4.98 -12.13
N GLY A 67 0.50 4.75 -12.61
CA GLY A 67 1.70 5.46 -12.15
C GLY A 67 2.47 4.72 -11.08
N ARG A 68 3.08 5.46 -10.15
CA ARG A 68 4.09 4.96 -9.20
C ARG A 68 3.45 4.40 -7.93
N GLU A 69 4.13 3.45 -7.32
CA GLU A 69 3.79 2.91 -6.01
C GLU A 69 4.76 3.47 -4.97
N LEU A 70 4.22 4.22 -4.01
CA LEU A 70 4.98 4.87 -2.96
C LEU A 70 4.58 4.30 -1.60
N THR A 71 5.50 4.33 -0.65
CA THR A 71 5.20 3.88 0.71
C THR A 71 5.94 4.70 1.74
N THR A 72 5.30 4.91 2.91
CA THR A 72 5.85 5.67 4.02
C THR A 72 5.62 4.94 5.34
N THR A 73 6.70 4.75 6.10
CA THR A 73 6.65 4.19 7.44
C THR A 73 6.49 5.30 8.48
N VAL A 74 5.61 5.08 9.42
CA VAL A 74 5.46 5.89 10.64
C VAL A 74 5.96 5.10 11.84
N MET A 75 6.77 5.74 12.67
CA MET A 75 7.31 5.22 13.92
C MET A 75 6.86 6.16 15.05
N GLY A 76 5.88 5.74 15.84
CA GLY A 76 5.24 6.59 16.85
C GLY A 76 4.56 7.81 16.20
N GLU A 77 5.05 9.00 16.51
CA GLU A 77 4.53 10.26 15.99
C GLU A 77 5.33 10.82 14.80
N ARG A 78 6.25 10.02 14.23
CA ARG A 78 7.16 10.46 13.18
C ARG A 78 7.03 9.61 11.93
N ALA A 79 6.68 10.21 10.79
CA ALA A 79 6.90 9.63 9.48
C ALA A 79 8.41 9.63 9.16
N LEU A 80 8.95 8.53 8.64
CA LEU A 80 10.41 8.36 8.46
C LEU A 80 10.89 8.94 7.13
N THR A 81 10.44 8.35 6.03
CA THR A 81 10.75 8.79 4.66
C THR A 81 9.78 8.14 3.68
N VAL A 82 9.93 8.43 2.39
CA VAL A 82 9.17 7.82 1.31
C VAL A 82 10.07 6.86 0.53
N THR A 83 9.59 5.66 0.24
CA THR A 83 10.19 4.73 -0.71
C THR A 83 9.36 4.68 -1.98
N ASP A 84 10.00 4.74 -3.14
CA ASP A 84 9.42 4.46 -4.44
C ASP A 84 9.72 3.01 -4.83
N ILE A 85 8.67 2.25 -5.13
CA ILE A 85 8.75 0.81 -5.43
C ILE A 85 8.64 0.63 -6.94
N HIS A 86 9.73 0.16 -7.56
CA HIS A 86 9.78 -0.14 -8.98
C HIS A 86 9.66 -1.64 -9.20
N THR A 87 8.69 -2.05 -10.03
CA THR A 87 8.50 -3.44 -10.44
C THR A 87 8.52 -3.57 -11.95
N THR A 88 8.96 -4.74 -12.45
CA THR A 88 8.93 -5.04 -13.89
C THR A 88 7.55 -5.46 -14.40
N GLY A 89 6.53 -5.40 -13.55
CA GLY A 89 5.15 -5.81 -13.82
C GLY A 89 4.22 -5.37 -12.71
N TRP A 90 3.14 -6.12 -12.52
CA TRP A 90 2.25 -5.92 -11.39
C TRP A 90 2.96 -6.26 -10.08
N TYR A 91 2.80 -5.43 -9.05
CA TYR A 91 3.40 -5.65 -7.71
C TYR A 91 2.59 -6.72 -6.96
N ASP A 92 2.69 -7.96 -7.43
CA ASP A 92 2.07 -9.13 -6.84
C ASP A 92 2.92 -9.74 -5.70
N TYR A 93 2.48 -10.88 -5.19
CA TYR A 93 3.17 -11.61 -4.14
C TYR A 93 4.61 -11.97 -4.52
N ASP A 94 4.82 -12.42 -5.77
CA ASP A 94 6.15 -12.80 -6.27
C ASP A 94 7.07 -11.58 -6.38
N ALA A 95 6.58 -10.44 -6.83
CA ALA A 95 7.34 -9.20 -6.89
C ALA A 95 7.73 -8.67 -5.49
N LYS A 96 6.92 -8.96 -4.46
CA LYS A 96 7.19 -8.55 -3.06
C LYS A 96 8.26 -9.42 -2.38
N TYR A 97 8.34 -10.72 -2.68
CA TYR A 97 9.09 -11.68 -1.87
C TYR A 97 10.19 -12.44 -2.62
N LYS A 98 10.22 -12.43 -3.96
CA LYS A 98 11.30 -13.01 -4.73
C LYS A 98 12.46 -12.03 -4.90
N ALA A 99 13.68 -12.52 -4.77
CA ALA A 99 14.88 -11.72 -5.00
C ALA A 99 14.86 -11.14 -6.43
N GLY A 100 14.96 -9.81 -6.55
CA GLY A 100 14.90 -9.11 -7.84
C GLY A 100 13.49 -8.85 -8.37
N GLY A 101 12.43 -9.13 -7.62
CA GLY A 101 11.03 -8.85 -8.00
C GLY A 101 10.69 -7.37 -7.96
N SER A 102 11.34 -6.60 -7.10
CA SER A 102 11.24 -5.14 -7.01
C SER A 102 12.59 -4.49 -6.76
N THR A 103 12.70 -3.21 -7.12
CA THR A 103 13.81 -2.33 -6.71
C THR A 103 13.23 -1.13 -5.97
N HIS A 104 13.95 -0.64 -4.98
CA HIS A 104 13.51 0.44 -4.12
C HIS A 104 14.43 1.65 -4.29
N VAL A 105 13.83 2.84 -4.37
CA VAL A 105 14.54 4.11 -4.28
C VAL A 105 14.13 4.78 -2.98
N VAL A 106 15.07 4.88 -2.04
CA VAL A 106 14.85 5.46 -0.71
C VAL A 106 15.99 6.41 -0.31
N PRO A 107 15.75 7.68 -0.03
CA PRO A 107 14.48 8.41 -0.21
C PRO A 107 14.02 8.42 -1.67
N ALA A 108 12.69 8.43 -1.90
CA ALA A 108 12.11 8.46 -3.24
C ALA A 108 12.52 9.74 -4.02
N ASP A 109 12.89 9.57 -5.29
CA ASP A 109 13.15 10.68 -6.21
C ASP A 109 11.82 11.14 -6.85
N ILE A 110 11.13 12.01 -6.12
CA ILE A 110 9.81 12.56 -6.47
C ILE A 110 9.76 14.06 -6.14
N PRO A 111 8.81 14.83 -6.73
CA PRO A 111 8.62 16.23 -6.35
C PRO A 111 8.42 16.40 -4.85
N HIS A 112 9.05 17.43 -4.27
CA HIS A 112 9.00 17.69 -2.82
C HIS A 112 7.56 17.78 -2.28
N GLU A 113 6.65 18.39 -3.03
CA GLU A 113 5.23 18.45 -2.68
C GLU A 113 4.61 17.04 -2.46
N ILE A 114 4.89 16.10 -3.36
CA ILE A 114 4.37 14.72 -3.26
C ILE A 114 5.01 14.00 -2.08
N PHE A 115 6.32 14.22 -1.87
CA PHE A 115 7.05 13.65 -0.74
C PHE A 115 6.42 14.09 0.59
N GLU A 116 6.19 15.38 0.78
CA GLU A 116 5.56 15.92 1.99
C GLU A 116 4.11 15.43 2.17
N LEU A 117 3.35 15.32 1.08
CA LEU A 117 2.00 14.75 1.15
C LEU A 117 2.00 13.28 1.58
N CYS A 118 2.92 12.46 1.09
CA CYS A 118 3.06 11.07 1.53
C CYS A 118 3.35 10.99 3.03
N MET A 119 4.26 11.85 3.53
CA MET A 119 4.62 11.94 4.95
C MET A 119 3.42 12.37 5.81
N ASP A 120 2.72 13.44 5.42
CA ASP A 120 1.53 13.94 6.12
C ASP A 120 0.40 12.91 6.13
N TYR A 121 0.09 12.32 4.97
CA TYR A 121 -1.01 11.36 4.84
C TYR A 121 -0.74 10.07 5.62
N ALA A 122 0.50 9.57 5.64
CA ALA A 122 0.87 8.41 6.43
C ALA A 122 0.71 8.67 7.93
N LEU A 123 1.17 9.82 8.42
CA LEU A 123 1.04 10.19 9.83
C LEU A 123 -0.44 10.40 10.22
N ARG A 124 -1.21 11.03 9.37
CA ARG A 124 -2.66 11.22 9.60
C ARG A 124 -3.42 9.89 9.58
N ALA A 125 -3.08 8.96 8.68
CA ALA A 125 -3.67 7.63 8.62
C ALA A 125 -3.34 6.83 9.89
N HIS A 126 -2.07 6.84 10.32
CA HIS A 126 -1.60 6.24 11.58
C HIS A 126 -2.44 6.71 12.77
N ASN A 127 -2.60 8.02 12.92
CA ASN A 127 -3.34 8.63 14.01
C ASN A 127 -4.85 8.34 13.92
N ALA A 128 -5.45 8.43 12.73
CA ALA A 128 -6.88 8.20 12.52
C ALA A 128 -7.31 6.76 12.82
N LEU A 129 -6.41 5.80 12.56
CA LEU A 129 -6.62 4.38 12.88
C LEU A 129 -6.25 4.01 14.33
N GLY A 130 -5.72 4.96 15.11
CA GLY A 130 -5.23 4.70 16.47
C GLY A 130 -4.05 3.75 16.50
N CYS A 131 -3.24 3.74 15.45
CA CYS A 131 -2.03 2.92 15.39
C CYS A 131 -1.04 3.31 16.47
N ARG A 132 -0.22 2.35 16.89
CA ARG A 132 0.91 2.50 17.82
C ARG A 132 2.12 1.78 17.26
N GLY A 133 3.30 2.08 17.79
CA GLY A 133 4.52 1.47 17.32
C GLY A 133 4.82 1.87 15.88
N VAL A 134 4.99 0.89 15.01
CA VAL A 134 5.31 1.09 13.59
C VAL A 134 4.12 0.73 12.73
N SER A 135 3.79 1.61 11.78
CA SER A 135 2.86 1.31 10.68
C SER A 135 3.47 1.72 9.34
N ARG A 136 2.96 1.20 8.25
CA ARG A 136 3.37 1.57 6.89
C ARG A 136 2.14 1.85 6.05
N THR A 137 2.12 3.02 5.42
CA THR A 137 1.04 3.43 4.52
C THR A 137 1.52 3.37 3.08
N ASP A 138 0.77 2.69 2.24
CA ASP A 138 1.07 2.44 0.84
C ASP A 138 0.17 3.34 -0.04
N PHE A 139 0.73 3.90 -1.13
CA PHE A 139 0.10 4.88 -2.01
C PHE A 139 0.23 4.49 -3.48
N ARG A 140 -0.72 4.96 -4.29
CA ARG A 140 -0.58 5.05 -5.75
C ARG A 140 -0.57 6.52 -6.16
N TRP A 141 0.35 6.87 -7.06
CA TRP A 141 0.49 8.23 -7.55
C TRP A 141 0.46 8.30 -9.07
N ASP A 142 -0.62 8.87 -9.61
CA ASP A 142 -0.74 9.24 -11.02
C ASP A 142 0.00 10.57 -11.25
N GLU A 143 1.24 10.49 -11.73
CA GLU A 143 2.12 11.64 -11.94
C GLU A 143 1.50 12.70 -12.85
N SER A 144 0.67 12.28 -13.81
CA SER A 144 0.02 13.19 -14.77
C SER A 144 -0.93 14.19 -14.10
N LYS A 145 -1.34 13.93 -12.85
CA LYS A 145 -2.29 14.75 -12.08
C LYS A 145 -1.65 15.50 -10.91
N GLY A 146 -0.31 15.43 -10.78
CA GLY A 146 0.39 16.06 -9.67
C GLY A 146 -0.16 15.60 -8.30
N ALA A 147 -0.34 16.52 -7.38
CA ALA A 147 -0.85 16.24 -6.03
C ALA A 147 -2.27 15.60 -6.01
N ALA A 148 -3.12 15.97 -6.96
CA ALA A 148 -4.47 15.38 -7.08
C ALA A 148 -4.46 13.92 -7.54
N GLY A 149 -3.31 13.42 -8.00
CA GLY A 149 -3.11 12.02 -8.41
C GLY A 149 -2.62 11.10 -7.29
N LEU A 150 -2.36 11.62 -6.07
CA LEU A 150 -1.88 10.82 -4.96
C LEU A 150 -3.06 10.23 -4.17
N PHE A 151 -3.11 8.91 -4.07
CA PHE A 151 -4.16 8.17 -3.36
C PHE A 151 -3.54 7.18 -2.36
N LEU A 152 -4.13 7.12 -1.16
CA LEU A 152 -3.80 6.12 -0.15
C LEU A 152 -4.48 4.80 -0.49
N LEU A 153 -3.70 3.71 -0.53
CA LEU A 153 -4.19 2.36 -0.75
C LEU A 153 -4.62 1.69 0.56
N GLU A 154 -3.67 1.58 1.48
CA GLU A 154 -3.84 0.87 2.75
C GLU A 154 -2.82 1.33 3.79
N THR A 155 -3.10 1.02 5.06
CA THR A 155 -2.14 1.16 6.15
C THR A 155 -1.93 -0.18 6.82
N ASN A 156 -0.68 -0.67 6.77
CA ASN A 156 -0.25 -1.90 7.41
C ASN A 156 0.13 -1.63 8.86
N THR A 157 -0.62 -2.16 9.80
CA THR A 157 -0.39 -1.98 11.24
C THR A 157 0.66 -2.93 11.82
N GLN A 158 1.05 -3.96 11.05
CA GLN A 158 2.18 -4.85 11.34
C GLN A 158 3.03 -5.05 10.08
N PRO A 159 3.78 -4.02 9.66
CA PRO A 159 4.62 -4.13 8.48
C PRO A 159 5.72 -5.18 8.67
N GLY A 160 6.19 -5.76 7.56
CA GLY A 160 7.29 -6.73 7.58
C GLY A 160 8.54 -6.15 8.25
N MET A 161 9.24 -7.00 9.02
CA MET A 161 10.43 -6.64 9.82
C MET A 161 11.61 -7.55 9.50
N THR A 162 11.74 -7.99 8.25
CA THR A 162 12.96 -8.66 7.77
C THR A 162 14.00 -7.63 7.31
N PRO A 163 15.28 -7.97 7.18
CA PRO A 163 16.31 -7.05 6.71
C PRO A 163 16.03 -6.40 5.34
N THR A 164 15.20 -7.03 4.51
CA THR A 164 14.80 -6.54 3.19
C THR A 164 13.39 -5.94 3.17
N SER A 165 12.77 -5.75 4.33
CA SER A 165 11.45 -5.14 4.44
C SER A 165 11.54 -3.60 4.36
N LEU A 166 10.50 -2.99 3.78
CA LEU A 166 10.43 -1.55 3.51
C LEU A 166 10.56 -0.68 4.77
N SER A 167 9.97 -1.09 5.91
CA SER A 167 10.05 -0.29 7.14
C SER A 167 11.46 -0.26 7.75
N PRO A 168 12.19 -1.37 7.90
CA PRO A 168 13.61 -1.35 8.28
C PRO A 168 14.50 -0.58 7.28
N GLU A 169 14.24 -0.69 5.98
CA GLU A 169 14.99 0.03 4.95
C GLU A 169 14.81 1.55 5.11
N GLN A 170 13.59 2.03 5.33
CA GLN A 170 13.30 3.43 5.59
C GLN A 170 13.91 3.93 6.90
N ALA A 171 13.87 3.12 7.96
CA ALA A 171 14.54 3.44 9.23
C ALA A 171 16.04 3.64 9.02
N GLN A 172 16.68 2.74 8.29
CA GLN A 172 18.11 2.83 7.98
C GLN A 172 18.43 4.08 7.15
N ALA A 173 17.59 4.44 6.17
CA ALA A 173 17.78 5.63 5.34
C ALA A 173 17.77 6.93 6.15
N VAL A 174 17.08 6.95 7.31
CA VAL A 174 17.07 8.11 8.22
C VAL A 174 18.01 7.95 9.43
N GLY A 175 18.94 6.98 9.37
CA GLY A 175 19.99 6.79 10.36
C GLY A 175 19.58 5.97 11.58
N ILE A 176 18.46 5.24 11.54
CA ILE A 176 18.01 4.31 12.59
C ILE A 176 18.39 2.89 12.16
N SER A 177 19.30 2.26 12.85
CA SER A 177 19.67 0.86 12.57
C SER A 177 18.52 -0.10 12.89
N PHE A 178 18.57 -1.30 12.30
CA PHE A 178 17.56 -2.35 12.59
C PHE A 178 17.48 -2.68 14.08
N GLY A 179 18.62 -2.74 14.76
CA GLY A 179 18.67 -3.00 16.21
C GLY A 179 18.00 -1.89 17.02
N GLU A 180 18.23 -0.61 16.67
CA GLU A 180 17.60 0.53 17.33
C GLU A 180 16.09 0.57 17.07
N LEU A 181 15.64 0.27 15.83
CA LEU A 181 14.23 0.14 15.52
C LEU A 181 13.55 -0.94 16.37
N CYS A 182 14.15 -2.13 16.45
CA CYS A 182 13.62 -3.22 17.27
C CYS A 182 13.59 -2.87 18.78
N ALA A 183 14.66 -2.26 19.30
CA ALA A 183 14.73 -1.82 20.68
C ALA A 183 13.63 -0.81 21.01
N TRP A 184 13.47 0.20 20.14
CA TRP A 184 12.41 1.20 20.29
C TRP A 184 11.00 0.56 20.28
N MET A 185 10.74 -0.40 19.37
CA MET A 185 9.46 -1.10 19.31
C MET A 185 9.16 -1.88 20.61
N ILE A 186 10.19 -2.49 21.22
CA ILE A 186 10.06 -3.21 22.49
C ILE A 186 9.78 -2.21 23.63
N GLU A 187 10.47 -1.09 23.67
CA GLU A 187 10.29 -0.05 24.68
C GLU A 187 8.91 0.64 24.55
N ASP A 188 8.43 0.86 23.33
CA ASP A 188 7.10 1.42 23.07
C ASP A 188 5.97 0.44 23.37
N ALA A 189 6.21 -0.87 23.35
CA ALA A 189 5.21 -1.90 23.55
C ALA A 189 4.56 -1.81 24.94
N SER A 190 3.22 -1.83 24.97
CA SER A 190 2.45 -1.77 26.21
C SER A 190 1.08 -2.42 26.02
N CYS A 191 0.66 -3.23 27.02
CA CYS A 191 -0.67 -3.84 27.05
C CYS A 191 -1.77 -2.91 27.61
N ASN A 192 -1.39 -1.81 28.25
CA ASN A 192 -2.28 -0.95 29.04
C ASN A 192 -2.42 0.48 28.48
N ARG A 193 -2.30 0.66 27.19
CA ARG A 193 -2.50 1.98 26.56
C ARG A 193 -3.90 2.11 26.00
#